data_00b0f60929dc5ad7d113684eb8f3ba13
#
_entry.id   00b0f60929dc5ad7d113684eb8f3ba13
#
_cell.length_a   1.000
_cell.length_b   1.000
_cell.length_c   1.000
_cell.angle_alpha   90.00
_cell.angle_beta   90.00
_cell.angle_gamma   90.00
#
_symmetry.space_group_name_H-M   'P 1'
#
loop_
_entity.id
_entity.type
_entity.pdbx_description
1 polymer ?
#
loop_
_entity_poly.entity_id
_entity_poly.type
_entity_poly.pdbx_seq_one_letter_code
_entity_poly.pdbx_strand_id
1 'polypeptide(L)'
;MTENKNTKKNNTVVDMLLSRHTEKTLDSETMIVETQKRVWGALKKGYEYSGVVDESEEYLRKHVFSKLDMVVLYVDLVGSTTMALEMPAEKIAIIISSFAQEMAAVIRNHNGYVLKFVGDAVIGYFVAEGNSLLTADNAVNCAKSMITVIQKGINPILNQYDYPDLMVKIGVDFGQNIVVRYGSDEKNSHVDLMGPAMNIAAKIQNMAKPNQILIGGDVCNRIHPTLKNHFQQIVWKNDEWKYRSRSTGEIYEVFGFKG
;
A
#
# COMPACT_ATOMS: atom_id res chain seq x y z
N MET A 1 -13.38 -28.48 -50.91
CA MET A 1 -12.29 -29.09 -50.10
C MET A 1 -11.34 -27.97 -49.74
N THR A 2 -11.52 -27.41 -48.56
CA THR A 2 -10.64 -26.37 -47.99
C THR A 2 -10.30 -26.81 -46.58
N GLU A 3 -9.07 -27.26 -46.39
CA GLU A 3 -8.54 -27.71 -45.10
C GLU A 3 -8.32 -26.53 -44.19
N ASN A 4 -8.93 -26.59 -43.05
CA ASN A 4 -8.80 -25.65 -41.95
C ASN A 4 -7.61 -26.11 -41.08
N LYS A 5 -6.42 -25.51 -41.26
CA LYS A 5 -5.27 -25.75 -40.38
C LYS A 5 -5.39 -24.97 -39.08
N ASN A 6 -5.88 -25.62 -38.06
CA ASN A 6 -5.87 -25.15 -36.68
C ASN A 6 -4.46 -25.28 -36.10
N THR A 7 -3.64 -24.25 -36.17
CA THR A 7 -2.33 -24.18 -35.51
C THR A 7 -2.54 -23.86 -34.03
N LYS A 8 -2.57 -24.89 -33.18
CA LYS A 8 -2.37 -24.72 -31.76
C LYS A 8 -0.98 -24.15 -31.49
N LYS A 9 -0.90 -22.88 -31.07
CA LYS A 9 0.33 -22.33 -30.49
C LYS A 9 0.63 -23.09 -29.19
N ASN A 10 1.65 -23.92 -29.21
CA ASN A 10 2.27 -24.44 -27.99
C ASN A 10 3.00 -23.29 -27.32
N ASN A 11 2.40 -22.69 -26.29
CA ASN A 11 3.12 -21.81 -25.41
C ASN A 11 4.19 -22.64 -24.68
N THR A 12 5.44 -22.37 -24.96
CA THR A 12 6.56 -22.99 -24.26
C THR A 12 6.59 -22.54 -22.80
N VAL A 13 7.13 -23.38 -21.90
CA VAL A 13 7.33 -23.03 -20.48
C VAL A 13 8.10 -21.71 -20.34
N VAL A 14 8.97 -21.40 -21.31
CA VAL A 14 9.71 -20.12 -21.40
C VAL A 14 8.76 -18.97 -21.70
N ASP A 15 7.78 -19.12 -22.62
CA ASP A 15 6.75 -18.10 -22.88
C ASP A 15 5.83 -17.90 -21.68
N MET A 16 5.54 -18.96 -20.92
CA MET A 16 4.83 -18.87 -19.64
C MET A 16 5.64 -18.16 -18.54
N LEU A 17 6.95 -18.35 -18.52
CA LEU A 17 7.84 -17.67 -17.57
C LEU A 17 8.08 -16.21 -17.97
N LEU A 18 8.15 -15.90 -19.26
CA LEU A 18 8.33 -14.55 -19.79
C LEU A 18 7.02 -13.75 -19.85
N SER A 19 5.86 -14.40 -19.94
CA SER A 19 4.54 -13.75 -19.87
C SER A 19 4.06 -13.51 -18.43
N ARG A 20 4.72 -14.08 -17.43
CA ARG A 20 4.55 -13.67 -16.04
C ARG A 20 5.26 -12.34 -15.85
N HIS A 21 4.50 -11.26 -16.04
CA HIS A 21 4.82 -9.90 -15.65
C HIS A 21 6.30 -9.53 -15.84
N THR A 22 6.63 -8.92 -16.95
CA THR A 22 7.68 -7.89 -16.96
C THR A 22 7.20 -6.85 -15.95
N GLU A 23 7.59 -7.03 -14.69
CA GLU A 23 7.46 -6.02 -13.66
C GLU A 23 8.14 -4.78 -14.23
N LYS A 24 7.34 -3.80 -14.63
CA LYS A 24 7.83 -2.44 -14.76
C LYS A 24 8.12 -1.96 -13.34
N THR A 25 9.24 -2.39 -12.77
CA THR A 25 9.86 -1.68 -11.67
C THR A 25 10.23 -0.32 -12.22
N LEU A 26 9.33 0.64 -12.07
CA LEU A 26 9.64 2.03 -12.35
C LEU A 26 10.82 2.38 -11.46
N ASP A 27 11.94 2.73 -12.09
CA ASP A 27 13.10 3.28 -11.41
C ASP A 27 12.66 4.46 -10.54
N SER A 28 13.28 4.60 -9.37
CA SER A 28 12.91 5.62 -8.38
C SER A 28 12.97 7.04 -8.95
N GLU A 29 13.87 7.33 -9.89
CA GLU A 29 13.98 8.63 -10.53
C GLU A 29 12.79 8.89 -11.46
N THR A 30 12.40 7.93 -12.25
CA THR A 30 11.21 8.01 -13.12
C THR A 30 9.95 8.22 -12.28
N MET A 31 9.81 7.50 -11.16
CA MET A 31 8.68 7.65 -10.25
C MET A 31 8.58 9.07 -9.68
N ILE A 32 9.71 9.65 -9.25
CA ILE A 32 9.76 11.02 -8.74
C ILE A 32 9.33 12.03 -9.82
N VAL A 33 9.88 11.94 -11.02
CA VAL A 33 9.57 12.85 -12.14
C VAL A 33 8.10 12.77 -12.54
N GLU A 34 7.53 11.57 -12.62
CA GLU A 34 6.12 11.38 -12.90
C GLU A 34 5.22 11.94 -11.80
N THR A 35 5.57 11.71 -10.52
CA THR A 35 4.87 12.32 -9.38
C THR A 35 4.88 13.83 -9.48
N GLN A 36 6.03 14.45 -9.70
CA GLN A 36 6.13 15.91 -9.82
C GLN A 36 5.23 16.44 -10.93
N LYS A 37 5.20 15.79 -12.10
CA LYS A 37 4.32 16.17 -13.22
C LYS A 37 2.84 16.10 -12.85
N ARG A 38 2.42 15.00 -12.19
CA ARG A 38 1.02 14.81 -11.78
C ARG A 38 0.59 15.83 -10.73
N VAL A 39 1.38 16.00 -9.67
CA VAL A 39 1.09 16.98 -8.61
C VAL A 39 1.02 18.40 -9.16
N TRP A 40 1.98 18.78 -10.00
CA TRP A 40 1.98 20.09 -10.63
C TRP A 40 0.80 20.30 -11.59
N GLY A 41 0.43 19.28 -12.35
CA GLY A 41 -0.76 19.28 -13.20
C GLY A 41 -2.03 19.47 -12.39
N ALA A 42 -2.15 18.75 -11.28
CA ALA A 42 -3.30 18.80 -10.40
C ALA A 42 -3.50 20.16 -9.71
N LEU A 43 -2.42 20.80 -9.28
CA LEU A 43 -2.46 22.16 -8.71
C LEU A 43 -2.95 23.20 -9.72
N LYS A 44 -2.76 22.98 -11.03
CA LYS A 44 -3.17 23.90 -12.09
C LYS A 44 -4.55 23.64 -12.67
N LYS A 45 -4.95 22.39 -12.81
CA LYS A 45 -6.14 21.97 -13.58
C LYS A 45 -7.17 21.20 -12.77
N GLY A 46 -6.86 20.87 -11.50
CA GLY A 46 -7.63 19.90 -10.71
C GLY A 46 -7.23 18.47 -11.02
N TYR A 47 -7.69 17.53 -10.17
CA TYR A 47 -7.38 16.11 -10.29
C TYR A 47 -8.32 15.41 -11.28
N GLU A 48 -7.74 14.61 -12.19
CA GLU A 48 -8.46 13.57 -12.91
C GLU A 48 -8.41 12.30 -12.04
N TYR A 49 -9.58 11.89 -11.54
CA TYR A 49 -9.68 10.67 -10.73
C TYR A 49 -9.59 9.44 -11.64
N SER A 50 -8.59 8.60 -11.44
CA SER A 50 -8.57 7.26 -12.02
C SER A 50 -9.28 6.29 -11.06
N GLY A 51 -10.00 5.29 -11.60
CA GLY A 51 -10.67 4.26 -10.81
C GLY A 51 -9.69 3.28 -10.14
N VAL A 52 -8.78 3.81 -9.30
CA VAL A 52 -7.71 3.02 -8.65
C VAL A 52 -8.25 1.95 -7.68
N VAL A 53 -9.50 2.08 -7.24
CA VAL A 53 -10.18 1.13 -6.35
C VAL A 53 -10.90 0.03 -7.14
N ASP A 54 -11.22 0.28 -8.40
CA ASP A 54 -12.03 -0.63 -9.23
C ASP A 54 -11.36 -2.00 -9.42
N GLU A 55 -10.04 -2.03 -9.63
CA GLU A 55 -9.27 -3.27 -9.76
C GLU A 55 -9.30 -4.10 -8.46
N SER A 56 -9.24 -3.43 -7.31
CA SER A 56 -9.38 -4.05 -5.99
C SER A 56 -10.78 -4.63 -5.80
N GLU A 57 -11.82 -3.85 -6.11
CA GLU A 57 -13.20 -4.33 -6.00
C GLU A 57 -13.45 -5.54 -6.90
N GLU A 58 -12.99 -5.51 -8.14
CA GLU A 58 -13.14 -6.64 -9.07
C GLU A 58 -12.44 -7.90 -8.52
N TYR A 59 -11.22 -7.75 -8.00
CA TYR A 59 -10.48 -8.85 -7.39
C TYR A 59 -11.22 -9.41 -6.17
N LEU A 60 -11.65 -8.55 -5.24
CA LEU A 60 -12.33 -8.97 -4.03
C LEU A 60 -13.69 -9.62 -4.32
N ARG A 61 -14.46 -9.12 -5.30
CA ARG A 61 -15.75 -9.72 -5.70
C ARG A 61 -15.60 -11.16 -6.17
N LYS A 62 -14.49 -11.50 -6.83
CA LYS A 62 -14.18 -12.88 -7.26
C LYS A 62 -13.82 -13.80 -6.08
N HIS A 63 -13.48 -13.24 -4.92
CA HIS A 63 -12.97 -13.98 -3.76
C HIS A 63 -13.85 -13.83 -2.50
N VAL A 64 -15.10 -13.44 -2.65
CA VAL A 64 -16.03 -13.27 -1.51
C VAL A 64 -16.09 -14.55 -0.67
N PHE A 65 -15.98 -14.42 0.66
CA PHE A 65 -15.87 -15.47 1.67
C PHE A 65 -14.59 -16.33 1.59
N SER A 66 -13.66 -16.02 0.70
CA SER A 66 -12.36 -16.68 0.70
C SER A 66 -11.44 -16.07 1.76
N LYS A 67 -10.59 -16.93 2.32
CA LYS A 67 -9.49 -16.51 3.20
C LYS A 67 -8.24 -16.37 2.34
N LEU A 68 -7.63 -15.21 2.36
CA LEU A 68 -6.46 -14.88 1.58
C LEU A 68 -5.31 -14.49 2.50
N ASP A 69 -4.14 -15.07 2.27
CA ASP A 69 -2.90 -14.61 2.89
C ASP A 69 -2.41 -13.37 2.16
N MET A 70 -2.13 -12.31 2.89
CA MET A 70 -1.75 -11.03 2.31
C MET A 70 -0.93 -10.17 3.26
N VAL A 71 -0.18 -9.25 2.68
CA VAL A 71 0.37 -8.11 3.41
C VAL A 71 -0.62 -6.96 3.33
N VAL A 72 -0.89 -6.33 4.45
CA VAL A 72 -1.71 -5.11 4.55
C VAL A 72 -0.81 -3.93 4.90
N LEU A 73 -1.00 -2.83 4.21
CA LEU A 73 -0.25 -1.59 4.39
C LEU A 73 -1.23 -0.45 4.68
N TYR A 74 -0.97 0.27 5.77
CA TYR A 74 -1.61 1.53 6.10
C TYR A 74 -0.60 2.65 5.97
N VAL A 75 -0.95 3.69 5.23
CA VAL A 75 -0.20 4.95 5.20
C VAL A 75 -1.13 6.09 5.53
N ASP A 76 -0.71 6.96 6.45
CA ASP A 76 -1.52 8.02 7.03
C ASP A 76 -0.73 9.33 7.09
N LEU A 77 -1.39 10.44 6.82
CA LEU A 77 -0.77 11.77 6.76
C LEU A 77 -0.61 12.34 8.17
N VAL A 78 0.59 12.80 8.48
CA VAL A 78 0.86 13.41 9.79
C VAL A 78 0.29 14.83 9.86
N GLY A 79 -0.48 15.12 10.92
CA GLY A 79 -0.95 16.48 11.21
C GLY A 79 -2.11 16.97 10.34
N SER A 80 -2.77 16.10 9.60
CA SER A 80 -3.93 16.44 8.76
C SER A 80 -5.05 17.16 9.53
N THR A 81 -5.32 16.73 10.77
CA THR A 81 -6.31 17.38 11.64
C THR A 81 -5.93 18.83 11.95
N THR A 82 -4.65 19.10 12.24
CA THR A 82 -4.16 20.47 12.47
C THR A 82 -4.26 21.28 11.20
N MET A 83 -3.82 20.73 10.06
CA MET A 83 -3.97 21.40 8.77
C MET A 83 -5.44 21.73 8.47
N ALA A 84 -6.38 20.83 8.82
CA ALA A 84 -7.81 21.05 8.62
C ALA A 84 -8.40 22.18 9.47
N LEU A 85 -7.77 22.49 10.59
CA LEU A 85 -8.20 23.60 11.46
C LEU A 85 -7.56 24.95 11.06
N GLU A 86 -6.40 24.93 10.45
CA GLU A 86 -5.58 26.13 10.19
C GLU A 86 -5.60 26.58 8.72
N MET A 87 -5.99 25.70 7.78
CA MET A 87 -5.92 25.98 6.35
C MET A 87 -7.31 26.05 5.70
N PRO A 88 -7.48 26.83 4.61
CA PRO A 88 -8.69 26.80 3.80
C PRO A 88 -9.01 25.39 3.26
N ALA A 89 -10.29 25.04 3.22
CA ALA A 89 -10.76 23.71 2.81
C ALA A 89 -10.27 23.31 1.41
N GLU A 90 -10.20 24.27 0.48
CA GLU A 90 -9.71 24.05 -0.89
C GLU A 90 -8.23 23.63 -0.90
N LYS A 91 -7.42 24.24 -0.04
CA LYS A 91 -6.00 23.88 0.08
C LYS A 91 -5.82 22.49 0.62
N ILE A 92 -6.57 22.12 1.65
CA ILE A 92 -6.54 20.78 2.24
C ILE A 92 -7.02 19.73 1.23
N ALA A 93 -8.09 19.99 0.50
CA ALA A 93 -8.59 19.09 -0.53
C ALA A 93 -7.50 18.79 -1.58
N ILE A 94 -6.75 19.79 -2.02
CA ILE A 94 -5.63 19.63 -2.95
C ILE A 94 -4.52 18.75 -2.34
N ILE A 95 -4.12 19.03 -1.09
CA ILE A 95 -3.07 18.28 -0.40
C ILE A 95 -3.47 16.81 -0.24
N ILE A 96 -4.67 16.54 0.30
CA ILE A 96 -5.16 15.18 0.54
C ILE A 96 -5.33 14.43 -0.79
N SER A 97 -5.86 15.08 -1.82
CA SER A 97 -6.02 14.45 -3.14
C SER A 97 -4.68 14.12 -3.78
N SER A 98 -3.69 15.04 -3.68
CA SER A 98 -2.33 14.81 -4.18
C SER A 98 -1.69 13.62 -3.48
N PHE A 99 -1.73 13.62 -2.16
CA PHE A 99 -1.22 12.55 -1.33
C PHE A 99 -1.88 11.20 -1.67
N ALA A 100 -3.20 11.14 -1.64
CA ALA A 100 -3.95 9.91 -1.85
C ALA A 100 -3.66 9.29 -3.23
N GLN A 101 -3.64 10.09 -4.28
CA GLN A 101 -3.36 9.61 -5.64
C GLN A 101 -1.94 9.10 -5.81
N GLU A 102 -0.95 9.80 -5.27
CA GLU A 102 0.43 9.37 -5.38
C GLU A 102 0.70 8.11 -4.54
N MET A 103 0.11 7.99 -3.36
CA MET A 103 0.21 6.75 -2.56
C MET A 103 -0.46 5.57 -3.28
N ALA A 104 -1.62 5.78 -3.90
CA ALA A 104 -2.28 4.77 -4.72
C ALA A 104 -1.43 4.34 -5.92
N ALA A 105 -0.80 5.29 -6.61
CA ALA A 105 0.11 5.00 -7.72
C ALA A 105 1.32 4.17 -7.26
N VAL A 106 1.92 4.50 -6.11
CA VAL A 106 3.04 3.74 -5.54
C VAL A 106 2.62 2.31 -5.18
N ILE A 107 1.43 2.11 -4.56
CA ILE A 107 0.90 0.77 -4.26
C ILE A 107 0.80 -0.07 -5.53
N ARG A 108 0.19 0.47 -6.60
CA ARG A 108 0.02 -0.23 -7.88
C ARG A 108 1.35 -0.56 -8.55
N ASN A 109 2.32 0.38 -8.52
CA ASN A 109 3.65 0.17 -9.09
C ASN A 109 4.45 -0.94 -8.39
N HIS A 110 4.03 -1.34 -7.17
CA HIS A 110 4.62 -2.46 -6.43
C HIS A 110 3.71 -3.70 -6.41
N ASN A 111 2.81 -3.83 -7.37
CA ASN A 111 1.88 -4.97 -7.52
C ASN A 111 0.90 -5.13 -6.33
N GLY A 112 0.57 -4.03 -5.66
CA GLY A 112 -0.46 -3.98 -4.63
C GLY A 112 -1.79 -3.45 -5.16
N TYR A 113 -2.84 -3.72 -4.42
CA TYR A 113 -4.19 -3.19 -4.64
C TYR A 113 -4.49 -2.08 -3.63
N VAL A 114 -5.19 -1.05 -4.07
CA VAL A 114 -5.73 -0.01 -3.17
C VAL A 114 -7.08 -0.48 -2.68
N LEU A 115 -7.18 -0.75 -1.38
CA LEU A 115 -8.44 -1.21 -0.78
C LEU A 115 -9.44 -0.07 -0.68
N LYS A 116 -9.03 1.03 -0.04
CA LYS A 116 -9.88 2.21 0.18
C LYS A 116 -9.08 3.39 0.72
N PHE A 117 -9.72 4.55 0.67
CA PHE A 117 -9.30 5.77 1.33
C PHE A 117 -10.15 5.98 2.59
N VAL A 118 -9.54 6.32 3.71
CA VAL A 118 -10.22 6.58 4.98
C VAL A 118 -9.73 7.90 5.55
N GLY A 119 -10.47 8.98 5.28
CA GLY A 119 -10.00 10.33 5.58
C GLY A 119 -8.74 10.65 4.78
N ASP A 120 -7.65 10.85 5.49
CA ASP A 120 -6.31 11.10 4.96
C ASP A 120 -5.41 9.84 4.96
N ALA A 121 -5.96 8.68 5.28
CA ALA A 121 -5.25 7.41 5.19
C ALA A 121 -5.54 6.68 3.88
N VAL A 122 -4.53 6.01 3.34
CA VAL A 122 -4.64 5.07 2.23
C VAL A 122 -4.32 3.67 2.72
N ILE A 123 -5.21 2.73 2.40
CA ILE A 123 -5.06 1.33 2.77
C ILE A 123 -4.82 0.53 1.51
N GLY A 124 -3.69 -0.18 1.47
CA GLY A 124 -3.33 -1.11 0.40
C GLY A 124 -3.16 -2.53 0.90
N TYR A 125 -3.23 -3.48 -0.01
CA TYR A 125 -2.93 -4.87 0.28
C TYR A 125 -2.21 -5.55 -0.88
N PHE A 126 -1.45 -6.59 -0.57
CA PHE A 126 -0.64 -7.37 -1.49
C PHE A 126 -0.96 -8.85 -1.26
N VAL A 127 -1.53 -9.52 -2.23
CA VAL A 127 -1.96 -10.92 -2.09
C VAL A 127 -0.77 -11.87 -2.25
N ALA A 128 -0.63 -12.81 -1.34
CA ALA A 128 0.44 -13.80 -1.37
C ALA A 128 0.03 -15.03 -2.21
N GLU A 129 0.01 -14.88 -3.52
CA GLU A 129 -0.27 -15.98 -4.46
C GLU A 129 0.94 -16.91 -4.61
N GLY A 130 1.15 -17.77 -3.61
CA GLY A 130 2.22 -18.80 -3.64
C GLY A 130 3.63 -18.32 -3.30
N ASN A 131 3.90 -17.01 -3.21
CA ASN A 131 5.20 -16.47 -2.84
C ASN A 131 5.10 -15.31 -1.83
N SER A 132 4.96 -15.67 -0.55
CA SER A 132 4.85 -14.68 0.52
C SER A 132 6.12 -13.84 0.74
N LEU A 133 7.31 -14.33 0.34
CA LEU A 133 8.56 -13.58 0.42
C LEU A 133 8.54 -12.40 -0.55
N LEU A 134 8.28 -12.66 -1.84
CA LEU A 134 8.19 -11.61 -2.84
C LEU A 134 7.10 -10.59 -2.49
N THR A 135 5.96 -11.06 -2.01
CA THR A 135 4.84 -10.20 -1.59
C THR A 135 5.25 -9.27 -0.44
N ALA A 136 5.96 -9.79 0.56
CA ALA A 136 6.45 -8.99 1.68
C ALA A 136 7.52 -7.99 1.25
N ASP A 137 8.44 -8.40 0.38
CA ASP A 137 9.46 -7.51 -0.20
C ASP A 137 8.82 -6.37 -0.99
N ASN A 138 7.82 -6.65 -1.82
CA ASN A 138 7.09 -5.64 -2.60
C ASN A 138 6.39 -4.63 -1.68
N ALA A 139 5.73 -5.09 -0.63
CA ALA A 139 5.06 -4.22 0.32
C ALA A 139 6.04 -3.31 1.10
N VAL A 140 7.18 -3.86 1.53
CA VAL A 140 8.21 -3.07 2.23
C VAL A 140 8.88 -2.06 1.29
N ASN A 141 9.20 -2.46 0.05
CA ASN A 141 9.74 -1.54 -0.95
C ASN A 141 8.71 -0.47 -1.34
N CYS A 142 7.42 -0.81 -1.42
CA CYS A 142 6.33 0.15 -1.57
C CYS A 142 6.36 1.21 -0.47
N ALA A 143 6.43 0.80 0.80
CA ALA A 143 6.50 1.71 1.95
C ALA A 143 7.72 2.65 1.88
N LYS A 144 8.89 2.15 1.47
CA LYS A 144 10.10 2.98 1.24
C LYS A 144 9.91 3.97 0.11
N SER A 145 9.33 3.52 -1.01
CA SER A 145 9.04 4.38 -2.15
C SER A 145 8.04 5.48 -1.81
N MET A 146 7.04 5.21 -0.95
CA MET A 146 6.09 6.22 -0.47
C MET A 146 6.81 7.39 0.21
N ILE A 147 7.72 7.12 1.14
CA ILE A 147 8.50 8.17 1.79
C ILE A 147 9.33 8.96 0.77
N THR A 148 9.98 8.27 -0.15
CA THR A 148 10.79 8.91 -1.20
C THR A 148 9.94 9.81 -2.10
N VAL A 149 8.77 9.34 -2.53
CA VAL A 149 7.81 10.10 -3.36
C VAL A 149 7.32 11.33 -2.63
N ILE A 150 7.02 11.24 -1.34
CA ILE A 150 6.63 12.41 -0.55
C ILE A 150 7.76 13.42 -0.47
N GLN A 151 8.95 12.99 -0.05
CA GLN A 151 10.07 13.89 0.21
C GLN A 151 10.65 14.51 -1.06
N LYS A 152 10.73 13.76 -2.16
CA LYS A 152 11.39 14.18 -3.40
C LYS A 152 10.43 14.50 -4.55
N GLY A 153 9.21 13.98 -4.48
CA GLY A 153 8.18 14.18 -5.51
C GLY A 153 7.17 15.24 -5.10
N ILE A 154 6.44 15.03 -4.00
CA ILE A 154 5.31 15.89 -3.60
C ILE A 154 5.78 17.18 -2.95
N ASN A 155 6.58 17.10 -1.87
CA ASN A 155 6.97 18.25 -1.06
C ASN A 155 7.66 19.37 -1.88
N PRO A 156 8.61 19.08 -2.80
CA PRO A 156 9.22 20.15 -3.60
C PRO A 156 8.24 20.92 -4.49
N ILE A 157 7.14 20.28 -4.90
CA ILE A 157 6.10 20.94 -5.70
C ILE A 157 5.15 21.73 -4.79
N LEU A 158 4.72 21.16 -3.67
CA LEU A 158 3.84 21.84 -2.71
C LEU A 158 4.50 23.11 -2.16
N ASN A 159 5.80 23.06 -1.84
CA ASN A 159 6.55 24.20 -1.33
C ASN A 159 6.64 25.38 -2.32
N GLN A 160 6.55 25.14 -3.63
CA GLN A 160 6.47 26.23 -4.63
C GLN A 160 5.16 27.03 -4.53
N TYR A 161 4.16 26.52 -3.82
CA TYR A 161 2.85 27.13 -3.61
C TYR A 161 2.58 27.47 -2.14
N ASP A 162 3.64 27.56 -1.33
CA ASP A 162 3.56 27.85 0.11
C ASP A 162 2.71 26.84 0.90
N TYR A 163 2.68 25.58 0.48
CA TYR A 163 2.10 24.47 1.25
C TYR A 163 3.16 23.82 2.14
N PRO A 164 2.77 23.28 3.29
CA PRO A 164 3.69 22.63 4.22
C PRO A 164 4.24 21.30 3.67
N ASP A 165 5.40 20.90 4.20
CA ASP A 165 5.93 19.55 3.98
C ASP A 165 5.00 18.49 4.53
N LEU A 166 4.73 17.48 3.73
CA LEU A 166 4.00 16.31 4.15
C LEU A 166 4.95 15.29 4.79
N MET A 167 4.48 14.66 5.84
CA MET A 167 5.10 13.52 6.50
C MET A 167 4.06 12.42 6.68
N VAL A 168 4.48 11.17 6.71
CA VAL A 168 3.57 10.02 6.83
C VAL A 168 3.99 9.07 7.93
N LYS A 169 3.04 8.27 8.39
CA LYS A 169 3.25 7.10 9.22
C LYS A 169 2.82 5.88 8.44
N ILE A 170 3.67 4.85 8.41
CA ILE A 170 3.39 3.64 7.65
C ILE A 170 3.46 2.43 8.58
N GLY A 171 2.40 1.61 8.54
CA GLY A 171 2.30 0.34 9.25
C GLY A 171 2.02 -0.80 8.29
N VAL A 172 2.77 -1.89 8.41
CA VAL A 172 2.66 -3.05 7.52
C VAL A 172 2.57 -4.32 8.34
N ASP A 173 1.59 -5.18 8.03
CA ASP A 173 1.49 -6.49 8.67
C ASP A 173 1.08 -7.58 7.68
N PHE A 174 1.43 -8.83 7.99
CA PHE A 174 1.09 -10.00 7.19
C PHE A 174 0.14 -10.91 7.95
N GLY A 175 -0.84 -11.45 7.27
CA GLY A 175 -1.70 -12.48 7.81
C GLY A 175 -2.87 -12.84 6.92
N GLN A 176 -3.65 -13.80 7.39
CA GLN A 176 -4.84 -14.25 6.72
C GLN A 176 -6.01 -13.30 7.02
N ASN A 177 -6.67 -12.81 5.95
CA ASN A 177 -7.88 -12.02 6.04
C ASN A 177 -8.98 -12.67 5.19
N ILE A 178 -10.23 -12.45 5.57
CA ILE A 178 -11.40 -12.91 4.83
C ILE A 178 -11.97 -11.76 3.99
N VAL A 179 -12.38 -12.07 2.77
CA VAL A 179 -13.13 -11.12 1.94
C VAL A 179 -14.60 -11.18 2.37
N VAL A 180 -15.15 -10.04 2.74
CA VAL A 180 -16.55 -9.92 3.17
C VAL A 180 -17.34 -9.10 2.16
N ARG A 181 -18.64 -9.40 2.07
CA ARG A 181 -19.60 -8.65 1.26
C ARG A 181 -20.73 -8.16 2.15
N TYR A 182 -21.01 -6.89 2.09
CA TYR A 182 -22.09 -6.25 2.84
C TYR A 182 -23.29 -6.03 1.91
N GLY A 183 -24.30 -6.87 2.04
CA GLY A 183 -25.52 -6.86 1.25
C GLY A 183 -25.71 -8.10 0.38
N SER A 184 -26.91 -8.26 -0.18
CA SER A 184 -27.33 -9.42 -0.98
C SER A 184 -27.07 -9.26 -2.48
N ASP A 185 -26.91 -8.05 -2.97
CA ASP A 185 -26.64 -7.79 -4.38
C ASP A 185 -25.16 -8.09 -4.70
N GLU A 186 -24.94 -9.06 -5.58
CA GLU A 186 -23.59 -9.50 -5.94
C GLU A 186 -22.78 -8.43 -6.69
N LYS A 187 -23.44 -7.57 -7.44
CA LYS A 187 -22.79 -6.57 -8.30
C LYS A 187 -22.58 -5.24 -7.59
N ASN A 188 -23.55 -4.81 -6.77
CA ASN A 188 -23.57 -3.47 -6.20
C ASN A 188 -23.25 -3.43 -4.68
N SER A 189 -23.22 -4.59 -4.01
CA SER A 189 -22.86 -4.63 -2.59
C SER A 189 -21.40 -4.27 -2.36
N HIS A 190 -21.11 -3.59 -1.27
CA HIS A 190 -19.75 -3.25 -0.85
C HIS A 190 -18.97 -4.51 -0.47
N VAL A 191 -17.74 -4.62 -0.95
CA VAL A 191 -16.78 -5.68 -0.57
C VAL A 191 -15.62 -5.07 0.23
N ASP A 192 -15.14 -5.80 1.22
CA ASP A 192 -14.08 -5.34 2.10
C ASP A 192 -13.25 -6.53 2.62
N LEU A 193 -12.14 -6.23 3.29
CA LEU A 193 -11.28 -7.18 3.97
C LEU A 193 -11.50 -7.12 5.48
N MET A 194 -11.59 -8.29 6.12
CA MET A 194 -11.68 -8.41 7.57
C MET A 194 -10.68 -9.45 8.07
N GLY A 195 -9.89 -9.09 9.06
CA GLY A 195 -8.94 -10.01 9.66
C GLY A 195 -7.92 -9.37 10.57
N PRO A 196 -7.09 -10.20 11.20
CA PRO A 196 -6.10 -9.72 12.16
C PRO A 196 -5.07 -8.80 11.56
N ALA A 197 -4.56 -9.10 10.34
CA ALA A 197 -3.53 -8.27 9.72
C ALA A 197 -4.04 -6.85 9.44
N MET A 198 -5.31 -6.68 9.06
CA MET A 198 -5.94 -5.37 8.93
C MET A 198 -5.84 -4.57 10.24
N ASN A 199 -6.22 -5.19 11.34
CA ASN A 199 -6.25 -4.54 12.65
C ASN A 199 -4.83 -4.24 13.17
N ILE A 200 -3.92 -5.20 13.04
CA ILE A 200 -2.54 -5.05 13.53
C ILE A 200 -1.78 -4.02 12.70
N ALA A 201 -1.88 -4.03 11.37
CA ALA A 201 -1.25 -3.03 10.52
C ALA A 201 -1.69 -1.59 10.87
N ALA A 202 -3.01 -1.38 11.12
CA ALA A 202 -3.54 -0.10 11.58
C ALA A 202 -2.96 0.33 12.94
N LYS A 203 -2.82 -0.62 13.89
CA LYS A 203 -2.24 -0.34 15.21
C LYS A 203 -0.74 -0.05 15.13
N ILE A 204 -0.01 -0.79 14.30
CA ILE A 204 1.40 -0.55 14.02
C ILE A 204 1.58 0.86 13.41
N GLN A 205 0.75 1.23 12.43
CA GLN A 205 0.79 2.56 11.81
C GLN A 205 0.59 3.67 12.84
N ASN A 206 -0.37 3.53 13.75
CA ASN A 206 -0.63 4.53 14.79
C ASN A 206 0.58 4.77 15.72
N MET A 207 1.40 3.75 15.94
CA MET A 207 2.61 3.82 16.79
C MET A 207 3.81 4.41 16.06
N ALA A 208 3.78 4.54 14.73
CA ALA A 208 4.87 5.07 13.96
C ALA A 208 5.08 6.58 14.24
N LYS A 209 6.33 7.01 14.16
CA LYS A 209 6.72 8.43 14.16
C LYS A 209 6.57 9.00 12.74
N PRO A 210 6.58 10.35 12.58
CA PRO A 210 6.63 10.96 11.26
C PRO A 210 7.75 10.38 10.38
N ASN A 211 7.41 10.04 9.14
CA ASN A 211 8.28 9.40 8.15
C ASN A 211 8.89 8.05 8.59
N GLN A 212 8.24 7.36 9.53
CA GLN A 212 8.68 6.05 9.99
C GLN A 212 7.84 4.93 9.36
N ILE A 213 8.55 3.86 8.96
CA ILE A 213 7.97 2.58 8.55
C ILE A 213 8.10 1.62 9.72
N LEU A 214 6.97 1.07 10.17
CA LEU A 214 6.92 -0.03 11.12
C LEU A 214 6.32 -1.27 10.46
N ILE A 215 6.91 -2.43 10.70
CA ILE A 215 6.43 -3.72 10.21
C ILE A 215 6.21 -4.70 11.35
N GLY A 216 5.19 -5.55 11.23
CA GLY A 216 4.96 -6.64 12.18
C GLY A 216 5.96 -7.78 12.01
N GLY A 217 6.11 -8.60 13.06
CA GLY A 217 6.99 -9.77 13.08
C GLY A 217 6.74 -10.74 11.93
N ASP A 218 5.47 -10.92 11.55
CA ASP A 218 5.09 -11.79 10.45
C ASP A 218 5.59 -11.30 9.08
N VAL A 219 5.68 -9.98 8.86
CA VAL A 219 6.35 -9.38 7.70
C VAL A 219 7.86 -9.54 7.80
N CYS A 220 8.44 -9.20 8.96
CA CYS A 220 9.88 -9.27 9.19
C CYS A 220 10.46 -10.68 8.95
N ASN A 221 9.67 -11.72 9.20
CA ASN A 221 10.05 -13.10 8.95
C ASN A 221 9.90 -13.54 7.50
N ARG A 222 9.28 -12.69 6.65
CA ARG A 222 9.01 -12.98 5.22
C ARG A 222 9.73 -12.06 4.25
N ILE A 223 10.49 -11.08 4.72
CA ILE A 223 11.32 -10.24 3.84
C ILE A 223 12.71 -10.83 3.64
N HIS A 224 13.32 -10.48 2.51
CA HIS A 224 14.67 -10.91 2.18
C HIS A 224 15.68 -10.45 3.25
N PRO A 225 16.69 -11.25 3.61
CA PRO A 225 17.69 -10.92 4.63
C PRO A 225 18.34 -9.55 4.46
N THR A 226 18.61 -9.11 3.22
CA THR A 226 19.16 -7.78 2.96
C THR A 226 18.22 -6.66 3.39
N LEU A 227 16.90 -6.80 3.18
CA LEU A 227 15.90 -5.84 3.67
C LEU A 227 15.79 -5.91 5.19
N LYS A 228 15.80 -7.13 5.75
CA LYS A 228 15.69 -7.35 7.19
C LYS A 228 16.79 -6.63 7.99
N ASN A 229 18.01 -6.53 7.47
CA ASN A 229 19.13 -5.83 8.10
C ASN A 229 18.85 -4.33 8.32
N HIS A 230 17.94 -3.74 7.60
CA HIS A 230 17.52 -2.34 7.75
C HIS A 230 16.43 -2.13 8.80
N PHE A 231 15.97 -3.18 9.46
CA PHE A 231 14.95 -3.11 10.49
C PHE A 231 15.53 -3.43 11.86
N GLN A 232 14.98 -2.81 12.89
CA GLN A 232 15.32 -3.07 14.28
C GLN A 232 14.06 -3.26 15.08
N GLN A 233 14.08 -4.26 15.97
CA GLN A 233 12.96 -4.51 16.87
C GLN A 233 12.72 -3.30 17.77
N ILE A 234 11.45 -2.91 17.88
CA ILE A 234 11.01 -1.85 18.79
C ILE A 234 10.76 -2.47 20.16
N VAL A 235 11.42 -1.93 21.16
CA VAL A 235 11.16 -2.29 22.57
C VAL A 235 10.18 -1.27 23.12
N TRP A 236 8.96 -1.71 23.40
CA TRP A 236 7.91 -0.87 23.96
C TRP A 236 8.11 -0.65 25.44
N LYS A 237 7.84 0.56 25.93
CA LYS A 237 7.84 0.87 27.36
C LYS A 237 6.46 0.55 27.93
N ASN A 238 6.44 -0.27 28.99
CA ASN A 238 5.20 -0.61 29.72
C ASN A 238 4.07 -1.12 28.81
N ASP A 239 2.84 -0.73 29.11
CA ASP A 239 1.60 -1.18 28.45
C ASP A 239 1.27 -0.51 27.10
N GLU A 240 2.23 0.13 26.43
CA GLU A 240 2.01 0.82 25.15
C GLU A 240 1.59 -0.15 24.04
N TRP A 241 2.09 -1.40 24.06
CA TRP A 241 1.79 -2.43 23.08
C TRP A 241 1.37 -3.73 23.76
N LYS A 242 0.09 -4.14 23.59
CA LYS A 242 -0.53 -5.27 24.30
C LYS A 242 -0.89 -6.45 23.38
N TYR A 243 -0.67 -6.30 22.10
CA TYR A 243 -1.07 -7.33 21.14
C TYR A 243 -0.13 -8.53 21.24
N ARG A 244 -0.71 -9.74 21.09
CA ARG A 244 0.00 -10.99 21.20
C ARG A 244 -0.02 -11.76 19.89
N SER A 245 1.06 -12.46 19.61
CA SER A 245 1.14 -13.41 18.51
C SER A 245 0.12 -14.53 18.73
N ARG A 246 -0.62 -14.87 17.69
CA ARG A 246 -1.58 -15.97 17.74
C ARG A 246 -0.92 -17.34 17.79
N SER A 247 0.29 -17.47 17.26
CA SER A 247 1.04 -18.72 17.21
C SER A 247 1.79 -19.01 18.50
N THR A 248 2.36 -17.98 19.16
CA THR A 248 3.22 -18.17 20.34
C THR A 248 2.55 -17.70 21.64
N GLY A 249 1.54 -16.84 21.58
CA GLY A 249 0.94 -16.18 22.75
C GLY A 249 1.82 -15.09 23.38
N GLU A 250 3.03 -14.87 22.88
CA GLU A 250 3.94 -13.84 23.34
C GLU A 250 3.56 -12.46 22.78
N ILE A 251 4.16 -11.38 23.31
CA ILE A 251 3.97 -10.03 22.78
C ILE A 251 4.37 -10.02 21.31
N TYR A 252 3.47 -9.52 20.46
CA TYR A 252 3.72 -9.46 19.02
C TYR A 252 4.84 -8.47 18.70
N GLU A 253 5.86 -8.97 18.03
CA GLU A 253 7.04 -8.17 17.70
C GLU A 253 6.73 -7.14 16.61
N VAL A 254 7.31 -5.97 16.74
CA VAL A 254 7.25 -4.89 15.74
C VAL A 254 8.66 -4.38 15.48
N PHE A 255 8.95 -4.10 14.22
CA PHE A 255 10.27 -3.67 13.77
C PHE A 255 10.17 -2.32 13.06
N GLY A 256 11.09 -1.43 13.34
CA GLY A 256 11.20 -0.12 12.71
C GLY A 256 12.32 -0.06 11.69
N PHE A 257 12.06 0.59 10.55
CA PHE A 257 13.08 0.88 9.55
C PHE A 257 14.09 1.90 10.09
N LYS A 258 15.38 1.62 9.88
CA LYS A 258 16.48 2.46 10.41
C LYS A 258 16.81 3.69 9.55
N GLY A 259 16.26 3.77 8.32
CA GLY A 259 16.55 4.87 7.40
C GLY A 259 17.76 4.59 6.53
#